data_fc5536ecd9819360249eea08f66b6d3a
#
_entry.id   fc5536ecd9819360249eea08f66b6d3a
#
_cell.length_a   1.000
_cell.length_b   1.000
_cell.length_c   1.000
_cell.angle_alpha   90.00
_cell.angle_beta   90.00
_cell.angle_gamma   90.00
#
_symmetry.space_group_name_H-M   'P 1'
#
loop_
_entity.id
_entity.type
_entity.pdbx_description
1 polymer ?
#
loop_
_entity_poly.entity_id
_entity_poly.type
_entity_poly.pdbx_seq_one_letter_code
_entity_poly.pdbx_strand_id
1 'polypeptide(L)'
;MHADAFRYGKAILDSLHWHGVAMVEFRMDTATRGLTLLEINPKFWGSTELGLAAGINFGQLIVDCHLGRRIRSDHRPTYDLLTFRWPLDDDILSAIASRQWSGIKDYFTSPCRTNLATNGYLINALKCVRLLGRSLRHLVSS
;
A
#
# COMPACT_ATOMS: atom_id res chain seq x y z
N MET A 1 12.12 -8.75 -1.73
CA MET A 1 12.47 -7.31 -1.81
C MET A 1 13.80 -7.18 -2.52
N HIS A 2 13.94 -6.20 -3.45
CA HIS A 2 15.20 -5.98 -4.18
C HIS A 2 16.22 -5.35 -3.23
N ALA A 3 17.37 -6.00 -3.02
CA ALA A 3 18.37 -5.58 -2.04
C ALA A 3 18.93 -4.17 -2.33
N ASP A 4 19.16 -3.86 -3.60
CA ASP A 4 19.67 -2.55 -4.00
C ASP A 4 18.65 -1.43 -3.81
N ALA A 5 17.33 -1.69 -4.01
CA ALA A 5 16.29 -0.70 -3.74
C ALA A 5 16.27 -0.31 -2.26
N PHE A 6 16.42 -1.29 -1.36
CA PHE A 6 16.55 -1.02 0.07
C PHE A 6 17.79 -0.19 0.39
N ARG A 7 18.95 -0.59 -0.14
CA ARG A 7 20.23 0.10 0.08
C ARG A 7 20.18 1.54 -0.40
N TYR A 8 19.68 1.79 -1.62
CA TYR A 8 19.55 3.13 -2.17
C TYR A 8 18.53 3.98 -1.44
N GLY A 9 17.36 3.43 -1.13
CA GLY A 9 16.34 4.13 -0.36
C GLY A 9 16.85 4.55 1.02
N LYS A 10 17.56 3.64 1.72
CA LYS A 10 18.18 3.97 3.00
C LYS A 10 19.24 5.08 2.85
N ALA A 11 20.13 4.98 1.88
CA ALA A 11 21.18 5.98 1.66
C ALA A 11 20.61 7.37 1.37
N ILE A 12 19.51 7.43 0.59
CA ILE A 12 18.83 8.70 0.29
C ILE A 12 18.23 9.29 1.58
N LEU A 13 17.49 8.50 2.35
CA LEU A 13 16.87 8.99 3.60
C LEU A 13 17.91 9.39 4.64
N ASP A 14 19.03 8.67 4.73
CA ASP A 14 20.16 9.02 5.61
C ASP A 14 20.78 10.36 5.19
N SER A 15 20.99 10.59 3.87
CA SER A 15 21.57 11.85 3.37
C SER A 15 20.67 13.06 3.62
N LEU A 16 19.34 12.83 3.67
CA LEU A 16 18.34 13.85 3.99
C LEU A 16 18.13 14.02 5.50
N HIS A 17 18.83 13.25 6.33
CA HIS A 17 18.60 13.21 7.79
C HIS A 17 17.13 13.01 8.12
N TRP A 18 16.44 12.16 7.32
CA TRP A 18 15.00 11.97 7.42
C TRP A 18 14.60 11.22 8.69
N HIS A 19 13.61 11.75 9.38
CA HIS A 19 12.97 11.10 10.53
C HIS A 19 11.49 10.85 10.25
N GLY A 20 11.02 9.64 10.52
CA GLY A 20 9.62 9.27 10.37
C GLY A 20 9.39 8.26 9.24
N VAL A 21 8.11 8.10 8.87
CA VAL A 21 7.74 7.21 7.78
C VAL A 21 8.03 7.86 6.43
N ALA A 22 8.50 7.06 5.48
CA ALA A 22 8.64 7.45 4.09
C ALA A 22 8.49 6.25 3.17
N MET A 23 7.93 6.46 2.00
CA MET A 23 7.97 5.52 0.90
C MET A 23 8.93 6.05 -0.14
N VAL A 24 9.89 5.22 -0.53
CA VAL A 24 10.83 5.52 -1.61
C VAL A 24 10.50 4.60 -2.78
N GLU A 25 10.05 5.17 -3.88
CA GLU A 25 9.59 4.42 -5.05
C GLU A 25 10.67 4.36 -6.12
N PHE A 26 10.93 3.15 -6.61
CA PHE A 26 11.85 2.89 -7.69
C PHE A 26 11.16 2.15 -8.83
N ARG A 27 11.50 2.51 -10.05
CA ARG A 27 11.21 1.74 -11.25
C ARG A 27 12.45 0.94 -11.65
N MET A 28 12.25 -0.35 -11.86
CA MET A 28 13.30 -1.23 -12.36
C MET A 28 13.17 -1.37 -13.88
N ASP A 29 14.25 -1.09 -14.58
CA ASP A 29 14.38 -1.42 -16.00
C ASP A 29 14.51 -2.94 -16.15
N THR A 30 13.68 -3.53 -16.98
CA THR A 30 13.64 -5.00 -17.16
C THR A 30 14.83 -5.54 -17.93
N ALA A 31 15.42 -4.75 -18.83
CA ALA A 31 16.55 -5.17 -19.65
C ALA A 31 17.89 -5.02 -18.90
N THR A 32 18.11 -3.87 -18.27
CA THR A 32 19.37 -3.56 -17.59
C THR A 32 19.36 -3.90 -16.10
N ARG A 33 18.19 -4.17 -15.52
CA ARG A 33 17.97 -4.34 -14.06
C ARG A 33 18.36 -3.08 -13.25
N GLY A 34 18.58 -1.98 -13.92
CA GLY A 34 18.85 -0.69 -13.31
C GLY A 34 17.66 -0.14 -12.56
N LEU A 35 17.91 0.55 -11.45
CA LEU A 35 16.88 1.19 -10.63
C LEU A 35 16.87 2.70 -10.87
N THR A 36 15.72 3.25 -11.19
CA THR A 36 15.47 4.68 -11.29
C THR A 36 14.57 5.13 -10.15
N LEU A 37 15.01 6.09 -9.35
CA LEU A 37 14.19 6.72 -8.33
C LEU A 37 13.05 7.47 -9.02
N LEU A 38 11.81 7.21 -8.60
CA LEU A 38 10.62 7.92 -9.08
C LEU A 38 10.21 9.02 -8.11
N GLU A 39 9.96 8.66 -6.85
CA GLU A 39 9.54 9.65 -5.85
C GLU A 39 9.93 9.22 -4.43
N ILE A 40 9.93 10.22 -3.54
CA ILE A 40 9.98 10.03 -2.10
C ILE A 40 8.70 10.62 -1.52
N ASN A 41 7.93 9.79 -0.86
CA ASN A 41 6.65 10.17 -0.27
C ASN A 41 6.80 10.26 1.26
N PRO A 42 7.01 11.47 1.84
CA PRO A 42 7.31 11.66 3.27
C PRO A 42 6.04 11.67 4.13
N LYS A 43 5.12 10.77 3.88
CA LYS A 43 3.83 10.62 4.55
C LYS A 43 3.34 9.18 4.43
N PHE A 44 2.25 8.86 5.11
CA PHE A 44 1.54 7.61 4.85
C PHE A 44 1.02 7.58 3.41
N TRP A 45 1.16 6.45 2.75
CA TRP A 45 0.78 6.22 1.36
C TRP A 45 -0.42 5.27 1.26
N GLY A 46 -1.04 5.20 0.09
CA GLY A 46 -2.30 4.46 -0.12
C GLY A 46 -2.22 2.96 0.21
N SER A 47 -1.05 2.33 0.01
CA SER A 47 -0.84 0.91 0.31
C SER A 47 -0.23 0.64 1.69
N THR A 48 -0.29 1.58 2.63
CA THR A 48 0.22 1.41 4.01
C THR A 48 -0.41 0.20 4.72
N GLU A 49 -1.67 -0.10 4.41
CA GLU A 49 -2.40 -1.26 4.94
C GLU A 49 -1.76 -2.60 4.55
N LEU A 50 -1.11 -2.67 3.39
CA LEU A 50 -0.31 -3.84 2.99
C LEU A 50 0.84 -4.09 3.97
N GLY A 51 1.52 -3.02 4.40
CA GLY A 51 2.58 -3.12 5.40
C GLY A 51 2.06 -3.66 6.73
N LEU A 52 0.90 -3.18 7.18
CA LEU A 52 0.24 -3.68 8.39
C LEU A 52 -0.12 -5.18 8.24
N ALA A 53 -0.64 -5.57 7.09
CA ALA A 53 -0.95 -6.97 6.79
C ALA A 53 0.32 -7.85 6.75
N ALA A 54 1.46 -7.28 6.36
CA ALA A 54 2.77 -7.93 6.39
C ALA A 54 3.43 -7.93 7.79
N GLY A 55 2.74 -7.40 8.82
CA GLY A 55 3.22 -7.38 10.20
C GLY A 55 3.94 -6.09 10.60
N ILE A 56 3.94 -5.05 9.77
CA ILE A 56 4.57 -3.77 10.09
C ILE A 56 3.51 -2.70 10.37
N ASN A 57 3.36 -2.33 11.62
CA ASN A 57 2.50 -1.23 12.04
C ASN A 57 3.26 0.11 11.99
N PHE A 58 3.25 0.77 10.84
CA PHE A 58 3.92 2.06 10.66
C PHE A 58 3.38 3.15 11.60
N GLY A 59 2.08 3.12 11.94
CA GLY A 59 1.48 4.05 12.90
C GLY A 59 2.07 3.89 14.30
N GLN A 60 2.21 2.66 14.77
CA GLN A 60 2.86 2.37 16.05
C GLN A 60 4.33 2.78 16.04
N LEU A 61 5.05 2.46 14.95
CA LEU A 61 6.47 2.78 14.83
C LEU A 61 6.75 4.27 14.89
N ILE A 62 5.93 5.11 14.26
CA ILE A 62 6.12 6.57 14.30
C ILE A 62 5.84 7.13 15.70
N VAL A 63 4.84 6.59 16.40
CA VAL A 63 4.56 6.98 17.80
C VAL A 63 5.71 6.57 18.71
N ASP A 64 6.22 5.35 18.57
CA ASP A 64 7.34 4.87 19.37
C ASP A 64 8.62 5.68 19.10
N CYS A 65 8.87 6.03 17.84
CA CYS A 65 9.97 6.91 17.45
C CYS A 65 9.84 8.29 18.12
N HIS A 66 8.65 8.90 18.07
CA HIS A 66 8.39 10.20 18.68
C HIS A 66 8.54 10.20 20.22
N LEU A 67 8.16 9.11 20.85
CA LEU A 67 8.30 8.91 22.30
C LEU A 67 9.70 8.48 22.73
N GLY A 68 10.66 8.40 21.82
CA GLY A 68 12.04 7.95 22.12
C GLY A 68 12.12 6.49 22.54
N ARG A 69 11.11 5.68 22.23
CA ARG A 69 11.10 4.25 22.56
C ARG A 69 12.04 3.50 21.63
N ARG A 70 12.63 2.43 22.15
CA ARG A 70 13.51 1.57 21.35
C ARG A 70 12.69 0.82 20.29
N ILE A 71 12.90 1.17 19.02
CA ILE A 71 12.33 0.45 17.89
C ILE A 71 13.18 -0.81 17.65
N ARG A 72 12.54 -1.97 17.60
CA ARG A 72 13.21 -3.21 17.20
C ARG A 72 13.35 -3.24 15.68
N SER A 73 14.60 -3.34 15.23
CA SER A 73 14.93 -3.39 13.79
C SER A 73 14.78 -4.78 13.16
N ASP A 74 14.35 -5.76 13.94
CA ASP A 74 14.22 -7.17 13.55
C ASP A 74 12.86 -7.50 12.88
N HIS A 75 11.96 -6.52 12.77
CA HIS A 75 10.73 -6.68 12.00
C HIS A 75 11.05 -6.85 10.51
N ARG A 76 11.19 -8.10 10.10
CA ARG A 76 11.23 -8.44 8.67
C ARG A 76 9.81 -8.69 8.21
N PRO A 77 9.30 -7.87 7.28
CA PRO A 77 7.96 -8.11 6.74
C PRO A 77 7.92 -9.45 6.01
N THR A 78 6.90 -10.23 6.27
CA THR A 78 6.65 -11.47 5.53
C THR A 78 5.81 -11.13 4.31
N TYR A 79 6.46 -10.78 3.21
CA TYR A 79 5.78 -10.52 1.93
C TYR A 79 5.57 -11.78 1.09
N ASP A 80 6.25 -12.86 1.42
CA ASP A 80 6.15 -14.10 0.67
C ASP A 80 4.73 -14.65 0.80
N LEU A 81 4.07 -14.79 -0.35
CA LEU A 81 2.70 -15.29 -0.48
C LEU A 81 1.59 -14.36 0.09
N LEU A 82 1.90 -13.10 0.45
CA LEU A 82 0.88 -12.16 0.88
C LEU A 82 0.19 -11.52 -0.33
N THR A 83 -1.05 -11.91 -0.59
CA THR A 83 -1.94 -11.21 -1.50
C THR A 83 -2.82 -10.25 -0.71
N PHE A 84 -2.82 -8.98 -1.09
CA PHE A 84 -3.64 -7.93 -0.49
C PHE A 84 -4.45 -7.21 -1.56
N ARG A 85 -5.70 -6.90 -1.27
CA ARG A 85 -6.63 -6.28 -2.21
C ARG A 85 -7.37 -5.12 -1.57
N TRP A 86 -7.74 -4.14 -2.39
CA TRP A 86 -8.50 -2.95 -2.01
C TRP A 86 -9.87 -2.92 -2.70
N PRO A 87 -10.83 -3.79 -2.31
CA PRO A 87 -12.09 -4.00 -3.04
C PRO A 87 -12.89 -2.73 -3.27
N LEU A 88 -13.01 -1.88 -2.24
CA LEU A 88 -13.87 -0.69 -2.29
C LEU A 88 -13.11 0.60 -2.63
N ASP A 89 -11.80 0.54 -2.85
CA ASP A 89 -11.03 1.72 -3.24
C ASP A 89 -10.80 1.76 -4.75
N ASP A 90 -10.12 0.77 -5.33
CA ASP A 90 -9.73 0.83 -6.74
C ASP A 90 -10.05 -0.46 -7.53
N ASP A 91 -10.06 -1.63 -6.90
CA ASP A 91 -10.18 -2.91 -7.60
C ASP A 91 -11.52 -3.07 -8.34
N ILE A 92 -12.64 -2.74 -7.68
CA ILE A 92 -13.98 -2.85 -8.30
C ILE A 92 -14.14 -1.81 -9.41
N LEU A 93 -13.69 -0.57 -9.20
CA LEU A 93 -13.77 0.47 -10.23
C LEU A 93 -12.92 0.11 -11.45
N SER A 94 -11.72 -0.41 -11.24
CA SER A 94 -10.83 -0.86 -12.31
C SER A 94 -11.45 -2.02 -13.09
N ALA A 95 -12.06 -3.00 -12.41
CA ALA A 95 -12.73 -4.13 -13.03
C ALA A 95 -13.94 -3.70 -13.89
N ILE A 96 -14.72 -2.72 -13.41
CA ILE A 96 -15.84 -2.14 -14.14
C ILE A 96 -15.33 -1.37 -15.39
N ALA A 97 -14.34 -0.51 -15.21
CA ALA A 97 -13.79 0.32 -16.27
C ALA A 97 -13.13 -0.50 -17.39
N SER A 98 -12.38 -1.55 -17.02
CA SER A 98 -11.69 -2.43 -17.96
C SER A 98 -12.56 -3.56 -18.51
N ARG A 99 -13.79 -3.73 -18.01
CA ARG A 99 -14.68 -4.88 -18.29
C ARG A 99 -14.02 -6.24 -18.03
N GLN A 100 -13.01 -6.29 -17.17
CA GLN A 100 -12.29 -7.50 -16.81
C GLN A 100 -12.82 -8.10 -15.50
N TRP A 101 -13.83 -8.94 -15.61
CA TRP A 101 -14.49 -9.58 -14.47
C TRP A 101 -13.72 -10.77 -13.89
N SER A 102 -12.69 -11.24 -14.58
CA SER A 102 -11.87 -12.39 -14.13
C SER A 102 -11.23 -12.11 -12.75
N GLY A 103 -10.76 -10.89 -12.51
CA GLY A 103 -10.17 -10.51 -11.23
C GLY A 103 -11.14 -10.56 -10.04
N ILE A 104 -12.44 -10.43 -10.28
CA ILE A 104 -13.45 -10.49 -9.21
C ILE A 104 -13.64 -11.94 -8.71
N LYS A 105 -13.51 -12.93 -9.58
CA LYS A 105 -13.60 -14.34 -9.18
C LYS A 105 -12.51 -14.71 -8.16
N ASP A 106 -11.34 -14.11 -8.30
CA ASP A 106 -10.20 -14.37 -7.41
C ASP A 106 -10.46 -13.95 -5.96
N TYR A 107 -11.41 -13.02 -5.71
CA TYR A 107 -11.82 -12.67 -4.35
C TYR A 107 -12.47 -13.84 -3.60
N PHE A 108 -13.11 -14.73 -4.35
CA PHE A 108 -13.85 -15.86 -3.80
C PHE A 108 -13.05 -17.16 -3.84
N THR A 109 -11.99 -17.22 -4.66
CA THR A 109 -11.24 -18.45 -4.89
C THR A 109 -9.86 -18.47 -4.24
N SER A 110 -9.28 -17.30 -3.95
CA SER A 110 -7.94 -17.20 -3.38
C SER A 110 -7.96 -16.58 -2.00
N PRO A 111 -7.25 -17.14 -1.01
CA PRO A 111 -7.11 -16.52 0.30
C PRO A 111 -6.31 -15.22 0.15
N CYS A 112 -6.99 -14.10 0.22
CA CYS A 112 -6.35 -12.78 0.20
C CYS A 112 -6.76 -11.96 1.42
N ARG A 113 -5.87 -11.09 1.89
CA ARG A 113 -6.20 -10.07 2.88
C ARG A 113 -6.77 -8.85 2.16
N THR A 114 -7.69 -8.15 2.81
CA THR A 114 -8.33 -6.96 2.28
C THR A 114 -8.31 -5.84 3.30
N ASN A 115 -8.52 -4.62 2.83
CA ASN A 115 -8.71 -3.46 3.71
C ASN A 115 -10.17 -3.30 4.17
N LEU A 116 -11.00 -4.32 4.00
CA LEU A 116 -12.33 -4.34 4.60
C LEU A 116 -12.21 -4.60 6.09
N ALA A 117 -12.73 -3.69 6.90
CA ALA A 117 -12.74 -3.86 8.34
C ALA A 117 -13.74 -4.94 8.74
N THR A 118 -13.28 -6.03 9.34
CA THR A 118 -14.13 -7.17 9.76
C THR A 118 -15.17 -6.76 10.78
N ASN A 119 -14.87 -5.76 11.62
CA ASN A 119 -15.77 -5.24 12.67
C ASN A 119 -16.16 -3.78 12.43
N GLY A 120 -15.90 -3.24 11.26
CA GLY A 120 -16.10 -1.82 10.93
C GLY A 120 -17.19 -1.57 9.91
N TYR A 121 -18.43 -2.01 10.17
CA TYR A 121 -19.56 -1.83 9.24
C TYR A 121 -19.74 -0.38 8.77
N LEU A 122 -19.57 0.60 9.66
CA LEU A 122 -19.66 2.02 9.32
C LEU A 122 -18.55 2.44 8.36
N ILE A 123 -17.32 2.01 8.60
CA ILE A 123 -16.17 2.31 7.74
C ILE A 123 -16.37 1.71 6.35
N ASN A 124 -16.84 0.47 6.28
CA ASN A 124 -17.14 -0.20 5.01
C ASN A 124 -18.28 0.49 4.27
N ALA A 125 -19.34 0.92 4.99
CA ALA A 125 -20.44 1.68 4.41
C ALA A 125 -19.97 3.03 3.84
N LEU A 126 -19.11 3.77 4.55
CA LEU A 126 -18.52 5.02 4.06
C LEU A 126 -17.64 4.79 2.81
N LYS A 127 -16.89 3.68 2.76
CA LYS A 127 -16.13 3.29 1.55
C LYS A 127 -17.07 3.02 0.38
N CYS A 128 -18.18 2.31 0.57
CA CYS A 128 -19.20 2.08 -0.46
C CYS A 128 -19.80 3.40 -0.98
N VAL A 129 -20.18 4.32 -0.10
CA VAL A 129 -20.72 5.63 -0.49
C VAL A 129 -19.70 6.42 -1.32
N ARG A 130 -18.42 6.40 -0.92
CA ARG A 130 -17.34 7.06 -1.65
C ARG A 130 -17.13 6.44 -3.04
N LEU A 131 -17.22 5.11 -3.15
CA LEU A 131 -17.14 4.38 -4.41
C LEU A 131 -18.25 4.80 -5.36
N LEU A 132 -19.51 4.81 -4.88
CA LEU A 132 -20.67 5.26 -5.66
C LEU A 132 -20.53 6.71 -6.13
N GLY A 133 -20.05 7.61 -5.25
CA GLY A 133 -19.83 9.01 -5.61
C GLY A 133 -18.72 9.21 -6.66
N ARG A 134 -17.71 8.34 -6.71
CA ARG A 134 -16.68 8.32 -7.77
C ARG A 134 -17.28 7.83 -9.09
N SER A 135 -18.03 6.73 -9.08
CA SER A 135 -18.68 6.16 -10.26
C SER A 135 -19.63 7.13 -10.94
N LEU A 136 -20.44 7.86 -10.14
CA LEU A 136 -21.37 8.88 -10.67
C LEU A 136 -20.62 10.04 -11.33
N ARG A 137 -19.50 10.50 -10.78
CA ARG A 137 -18.69 11.56 -11.41
C ARG A 137 -18.11 11.15 -12.74
N HIS A 138 -17.67 9.91 -12.90
CA HIS A 138 -17.20 9.39 -14.18
C HIS A 138 -18.29 9.31 -15.26
N LEU A 139 -19.53 8.99 -14.85
CA LEU A 139 -20.67 8.94 -15.78
C LEU A 139 -21.16 10.33 -16.22
N VAL A 140 -20.92 11.36 -15.41
CA VAL A 140 -21.32 12.76 -15.72
C VAL A 140 -20.25 13.49 -16.53
N SER A 141 -18.99 13.00 -16.52
CA SER A 141 -17.86 13.61 -17.24
C SER A 141 -17.55 12.95 -18.60
N SER A 142 -18.28 11.92 -18.98
CA SER A 142 -18.25 11.25 -20.29
C SER A 142 -19.45 11.61 -21.12
#